data_f93ec23375ae2458d88b83aae48df757
#
_entry.id   f93ec23375ae2458d88b83aae48df757
#
_cell.length_a   1.000
_cell.length_b   1.000
_cell.length_c   1.000
_cell.angle_alpha   90.00
_cell.angle_beta   90.00
_cell.angle_gamma   90.00
#
_symmetry.space_group_name_H-M   'P 1'
#
loop_
_entity.id
_entity.type
_entity.pdbx_description
1 polymer ?
#
loop_
_entity_poly.entity_id
_entity_poly.type
_entity_poly.pdbx_seq_one_letter_code
_entity_poly.pdbx_strand_id
1 'polypeptide(L)'
;MRPSGRAFDQMREVGLTRHYTRHAEGSVLVEFGETKVLCTVSVDGSVPRFLRGSGSGWITAEYGMLPRSTHTRSEREAARGKQSGRTQEIQRLIGRSLRAAVDLKRLGENTLHVDCDVLQADGGTRTAAITGACVALADALTLMLERKQIKQDPLKALVAAVSVGIVDGEAVLDLDYAEDSSCDTDMNVVMTQHGGFIEIQGTAEGQPYQRSEVDRLLHLAEGGIQRLVACQKQALGW
;
A
#
# COMPACT_ATOMS: atom_id res chain seq x y z
N MET A 1 10.68 -15.05 -21.05
CA MET A 1 10.30 -13.62 -21.33
C MET A 1 8.98 -13.37 -20.66
N ARG A 2 8.82 -12.24 -19.95
CA ARG A 2 7.57 -11.92 -19.22
C ARG A 2 6.38 -11.85 -20.20
N PRO A 3 5.18 -12.33 -19.83
CA PRO A 3 3.99 -12.27 -20.69
C PRO A 3 3.66 -10.85 -21.17
N SER A 4 3.91 -9.86 -20.33
CA SER A 4 3.71 -8.44 -20.62
C SER A 4 4.77 -7.82 -21.56
N GLY A 5 5.83 -8.54 -21.89
CA GLY A 5 6.98 -8.01 -22.65
C GLY A 5 7.91 -7.09 -21.85
N ARG A 6 7.65 -6.85 -20.57
CA ARG A 6 8.51 -6.03 -19.68
C ARG A 6 9.85 -6.72 -19.40
N ALA A 7 10.90 -5.94 -19.15
CA ALA A 7 12.16 -6.46 -18.60
C ALA A 7 11.95 -6.95 -17.14
N PHE A 8 12.82 -7.80 -16.63
CA PHE A 8 12.66 -8.42 -15.30
C PHE A 8 12.64 -7.39 -14.16
N ASP A 9 13.37 -6.27 -14.31
CA ASP A 9 13.44 -5.16 -13.37
C ASP A 9 12.49 -4.00 -13.71
N GLN A 10 11.65 -4.14 -14.73
CA GLN A 10 10.73 -3.10 -15.19
C GLN A 10 9.38 -3.20 -14.49
N MET A 11 8.97 -2.08 -13.86
CA MET A 11 7.63 -1.91 -13.31
C MET A 11 6.60 -1.56 -14.41
N ARG A 12 5.33 -1.79 -14.11
CA ARG A 12 4.20 -1.20 -14.84
C ARG A 12 4.25 0.33 -14.72
N GLU A 13 3.52 1.01 -15.57
CA GLU A 13 3.30 2.45 -15.44
C GLU A 13 2.57 2.74 -14.12
N VAL A 14 3.02 3.77 -13.39
CA VAL A 14 2.48 4.15 -12.09
C VAL A 14 1.81 5.51 -12.18
N GLY A 15 0.51 5.55 -11.87
CA GLY A 15 -0.28 6.77 -11.76
C GLY A 15 -0.67 7.06 -10.30
N LEU A 16 -0.60 8.33 -9.89
CA LEU A 16 -1.04 8.81 -8.59
C LEU A 16 -1.85 10.09 -8.77
N THR A 17 -3.18 9.95 -8.85
CA THR A 17 -4.09 11.10 -9.02
C THR A 17 -4.63 11.54 -7.67
N ARG A 18 -4.10 12.66 -7.15
CA ARG A 18 -4.51 13.26 -5.87
C ARG A 18 -5.85 13.97 -6.00
N HIS A 19 -6.50 14.19 -4.84
CA HIS A 19 -7.79 14.88 -4.73
C HIS A 19 -8.86 14.27 -5.64
N TYR A 20 -8.80 12.95 -5.77
CA TYR A 20 -9.68 12.21 -6.68
C TYR A 20 -11.15 12.29 -6.27
N THR A 21 -11.42 12.24 -4.95
CA THR A 21 -12.76 12.50 -4.39
C THR A 21 -12.69 13.74 -3.49
N ARG A 22 -13.81 14.45 -3.32
CA ARG A 22 -13.83 15.78 -2.68
C ARG A 22 -14.10 15.78 -1.18
N HIS A 23 -14.54 14.67 -0.59
CA HIS A 23 -15.03 14.68 0.80
C HIS A 23 -13.99 14.26 1.82
N ALA A 24 -13.13 13.30 1.49
CA ALA A 24 -12.08 12.84 2.38
C ALA A 24 -10.95 13.88 2.49
N GLU A 25 -10.29 13.95 3.65
CA GLU A 25 -9.15 14.83 3.90
C GLU A 25 -7.95 14.51 3.01
N GLY A 26 -7.75 13.23 2.67
CA GLY A 26 -6.83 12.78 1.63
C GLY A 26 -7.53 11.83 0.67
N SER A 27 -7.27 11.93 -0.62
CA SER A 27 -7.89 11.06 -1.62
C SER A 27 -7.01 10.88 -2.84
N VAL A 28 -6.67 9.64 -3.16
CA VAL A 28 -5.77 9.28 -4.27
C VAL A 28 -6.34 8.09 -5.03
N LEU A 29 -6.45 8.20 -6.35
CA LEU A 29 -6.50 7.03 -7.21
C LEU A 29 -5.06 6.63 -7.53
N VAL A 30 -4.67 5.42 -7.12
CA VAL A 30 -3.38 4.82 -7.47
C VAL A 30 -3.59 3.77 -8.56
N GLU A 31 -2.71 3.80 -9.56
CA GLU A 31 -2.72 2.89 -10.70
C GLU A 31 -1.33 2.26 -10.85
N PHE A 32 -1.29 0.93 -10.93
CA PHE A 32 -0.11 0.15 -11.32
C PHE A 32 -0.51 -0.63 -12.57
N GLY A 33 -0.28 -0.05 -13.75
CA GLY A 33 -0.84 -0.54 -15.00
C GLY A 33 -2.37 -0.65 -14.91
N GLU A 34 -2.91 -1.86 -15.04
CA GLU A 34 -4.35 -2.11 -14.97
C GLU A 34 -4.88 -2.27 -13.52
N THR A 35 -4.03 -2.38 -12.52
CA THR A 35 -4.47 -2.36 -11.12
C THR A 35 -4.83 -0.94 -10.68
N LYS A 36 -6.05 -0.73 -10.19
CA LYS A 36 -6.58 0.57 -9.77
C LYS A 36 -7.18 0.46 -8.36
N VAL A 37 -6.69 1.30 -7.45
CA VAL A 37 -7.17 1.35 -6.07
C VAL A 37 -7.49 2.79 -5.69
N LEU A 38 -8.69 3.01 -5.16
CA LEU A 38 -9.04 4.27 -4.54
C LEU A 38 -8.62 4.23 -3.07
N CYS A 39 -7.76 5.15 -2.66
CA CYS A 39 -7.31 5.30 -1.29
C CYS A 39 -7.82 6.62 -0.72
N THR A 40 -8.55 6.58 0.39
CA THR A 40 -9.02 7.77 1.09
C THR A 40 -8.57 7.78 2.54
N VAL A 41 -8.42 8.97 3.10
CA VAL A 41 -8.08 9.19 4.52
C VAL A 41 -9.08 10.15 5.12
N SER A 42 -9.77 9.70 6.16
CA SER A 42 -10.71 10.49 6.96
C SER A 42 -10.15 10.75 8.36
N VAL A 43 -10.33 11.96 8.85
CA VAL A 43 -9.84 12.39 10.18
C VAL A 43 -10.97 12.35 11.20
N ASP A 44 -10.77 11.60 12.30
CA ASP A 44 -11.62 11.60 13.48
C ASP A 44 -10.85 12.24 14.66
N GLY A 45 -11.44 13.27 15.29
CA GLY A 45 -10.88 13.98 16.46
C GLY A 45 -10.95 13.17 17.76
N SER A 46 -11.01 11.86 17.69
CA SER A 46 -11.00 10.95 18.84
C SER A 46 -10.08 9.75 18.60
N VAL A 47 -9.73 9.06 19.68
CA VAL A 47 -8.92 7.84 19.60
C VAL A 47 -9.66 6.66 20.25
N PRO A 48 -9.33 5.41 19.86
CA PRO A 48 -9.84 4.21 20.51
C PRO A 48 -9.65 4.25 22.05
N ARG A 49 -10.53 3.59 22.79
CA ARG A 49 -10.55 3.62 24.26
C ARG A 49 -9.18 3.34 24.91
N PHE A 50 -8.41 2.42 24.33
CA PHE A 50 -7.09 2.03 24.86
C PHE A 50 -6.00 3.11 24.69
N LEU A 51 -6.24 4.17 23.90
CA LEU A 51 -5.31 5.30 23.70
C LEU A 51 -5.78 6.61 24.36
N ARG A 52 -6.97 6.66 24.93
CA ARG A 52 -7.49 7.88 25.57
C ARG A 52 -6.59 8.34 26.70
N GLY A 53 -6.19 9.61 26.68
CA GLY A 53 -5.30 10.21 27.68
C GLY A 53 -3.83 9.84 27.49
N SER A 54 -3.45 9.12 26.43
CA SER A 54 -2.05 8.79 26.12
C SER A 54 -1.32 9.91 25.38
N GLY A 55 -2.07 10.85 24.80
CA GLY A 55 -1.54 11.89 23.91
C GLY A 55 -1.05 11.36 22.56
N SER A 56 -1.41 10.13 22.21
CA SER A 56 -1.00 9.46 20.98
C SER A 56 -2.19 9.22 20.07
N GLY A 57 -2.01 9.50 18.78
CA GLY A 57 -3.01 9.21 17.76
C GLY A 57 -2.98 7.75 17.27
N TRP A 58 -3.84 7.47 16.33
CA TRP A 58 -3.97 6.16 15.73
C TRP A 58 -4.18 6.23 14.21
N ILE A 59 -3.76 5.18 13.51
CA ILE A 59 -4.06 4.97 12.10
C ILE A 59 -4.61 3.56 11.96
N THR A 60 -5.80 3.45 11.42
CA THR A 60 -6.44 2.18 11.07
C THR A 60 -6.71 2.14 9.58
N ALA A 61 -6.78 0.94 9.00
CA ALA A 61 -7.05 0.79 7.59
C ALA A 61 -8.12 -0.27 7.36
N GLU A 62 -8.96 0.00 6.37
CA GLU A 62 -9.88 -0.95 5.76
C GLU A 62 -9.46 -1.20 4.31
N TYR A 63 -9.76 -2.40 3.83
CA TYR A 63 -9.45 -2.82 2.46
C TYR A 63 -10.61 -3.63 1.92
N GLY A 64 -10.99 -3.36 0.70
CA GLY A 64 -12.03 -4.12 0.03
C GLY A 64 -11.82 -4.19 -1.48
N MET A 65 -12.46 -5.16 -2.10
CA MET A 65 -12.49 -5.31 -3.56
C MET A 65 -13.93 -5.16 -4.06
N LEU A 66 -14.12 -4.33 -5.08
CA LEU A 66 -15.41 -4.24 -5.74
C LEU A 66 -15.79 -5.60 -6.36
N PRO A 67 -17.07 -5.96 -6.43
CA PRO A 67 -17.52 -7.25 -6.98
C PRO A 67 -16.99 -7.56 -8.38
N ARG A 68 -16.76 -6.55 -9.20
CA ARG A 68 -16.22 -6.67 -10.56
C ARG A 68 -14.84 -6.06 -10.71
N SER A 69 -14.07 -5.98 -9.64
CA SER A 69 -12.65 -5.63 -9.72
C SER A 69 -11.81 -6.71 -10.43
N THR A 70 -12.31 -7.94 -10.51
CA THR A 70 -11.71 -9.07 -11.22
C THR A 70 -12.58 -9.49 -12.42
N HIS A 71 -12.03 -10.35 -13.29
CA HIS A 71 -12.73 -10.88 -14.48
C HIS A 71 -13.98 -11.71 -14.13
N THR A 72 -14.06 -12.30 -12.94
CA THR A 72 -15.28 -12.95 -12.42
C THR A 72 -15.87 -12.09 -11.31
N ARG A 73 -17.22 -12.09 -11.20
CA ARG A 73 -17.90 -11.38 -10.12
C ARG A 73 -17.73 -12.11 -8.79
N SER A 74 -17.16 -11.40 -7.80
CA SER A 74 -17.15 -11.85 -6.40
C SER A 74 -18.35 -11.27 -5.63
N GLU A 75 -18.72 -11.91 -4.52
CA GLU A 75 -19.74 -11.37 -3.62
C GLU A 75 -19.14 -10.28 -2.72
N ARG A 76 -19.97 -9.30 -2.36
CA ARG A 76 -19.55 -8.30 -1.36
C ARG A 76 -19.41 -8.96 0.01
N GLU A 77 -18.29 -8.75 0.69
CA GLU A 77 -18.05 -9.29 2.05
C GLU A 77 -19.09 -8.78 3.06
N ALA A 78 -19.53 -7.52 2.91
CA ALA A 78 -20.61 -6.96 3.73
C ALA A 78 -21.92 -7.75 3.62
N ALA A 79 -22.24 -8.31 2.44
CA ALA A 79 -23.42 -9.16 2.27
C ALA A 79 -23.26 -10.55 2.91
N ARG A 80 -22.01 -11.02 3.09
CA ARG A 80 -21.71 -12.27 3.80
C ARG A 80 -21.70 -12.11 5.33
N GLY A 81 -21.72 -10.86 5.82
CA GLY A 81 -21.66 -10.57 7.25
C GLY A 81 -20.29 -10.80 7.91
N LYS A 82 -19.25 -11.13 7.14
CA LYS A 82 -17.88 -11.29 7.62
C LYS A 82 -16.85 -11.01 6.53
N GLN A 83 -15.70 -10.47 6.94
CA GLN A 83 -14.53 -10.30 6.09
C GLN A 83 -13.74 -11.60 5.98
N SER A 84 -13.08 -11.79 4.84
CA SER A 84 -12.15 -12.91 4.64
C SER A 84 -10.87 -12.71 5.46
N GLY A 85 -10.15 -13.79 5.73
CA GLY A 85 -8.83 -13.72 6.39
C GLY A 85 -7.82 -12.89 5.57
N ARG A 86 -7.87 -12.99 4.24
CA ARG A 86 -7.05 -12.18 3.31
C ARG A 86 -7.34 -10.68 3.48
N THR A 87 -8.60 -10.29 3.51
CA THR A 87 -9.00 -8.89 3.70
C THR A 87 -8.47 -8.35 5.03
N GLN A 88 -8.66 -9.08 6.13
CA GLN A 88 -8.18 -8.68 7.46
C GLN A 88 -6.64 -8.60 7.53
N GLU A 89 -5.94 -9.52 6.88
CA GLU A 89 -4.48 -9.51 6.79
C GLU A 89 -3.99 -8.26 6.07
N ILE A 90 -4.57 -7.93 4.90
CA ILE A 90 -4.19 -6.75 4.11
C ILE A 90 -4.50 -5.44 4.87
N GLN A 91 -5.64 -5.34 5.55
CA GLN A 91 -5.96 -4.19 6.40
C GLN A 91 -4.89 -3.96 7.48
N ARG A 92 -4.46 -5.03 8.13
CA ARG A 92 -3.42 -4.96 9.16
C ARG A 92 -2.06 -4.55 8.58
N LEU A 93 -1.73 -5.05 7.40
CA LEU A 93 -0.51 -4.70 6.67
C LEU A 93 -0.49 -3.20 6.30
N ILE A 94 -1.56 -2.68 5.69
CA ILE A 94 -1.68 -1.25 5.34
C ILE A 94 -1.56 -0.39 6.60
N GLY A 95 -2.36 -0.68 7.63
CA GLY A 95 -2.33 0.08 8.88
C GLY A 95 -0.96 0.09 9.55
N ARG A 96 -0.25 -1.05 9.58
CA ARG A 96 1.11 -1.16 10.14
C ARG A 96 2.10 -0.33 9.33
N SER A 97 2.04 -0.43 8.01
CA SER A 97 2.91 0.30 7.09
C SER A 97 2.79 1.81 7.29
N LEU A 98 1.57 2.32 7.36
CA LEU A 98 1.31 3.75 7.54
C LEU A 98 1.66 4.24 8.95
N ARG A 99 1.45 3.43 10.00
CA ARG A 99 1.92 3.79 11.36
C ARG A 99 3.44 3.89 11.44
N ALA A 100 4.18 3.13 10.67
CA ALA A 100 5.64 3.29 10.57
C ALA A 100 6.06 4.63 9.95
N ALA A 101 5.24 5.18 9.04
CA ALA A 101 5.46 6.45 8.36
C ALA A 101 5.26 7.68 9.27
N VAL A 102 4.55 7.57 10.41
CA VAL A 102 4.03 8.69 11.19
C VAL A 102 4.53 8.67 12.62
N ASP A 103 4.80 9.84 13.19
CA ASP A 103 4.94 10.04 14.62
C ASP A 103 3.54 10.19 15.27
N LEU A 104 3.05 9.12 15.85
CA LEU A 104 1.71 9.08 16.43
C LEU A 104 1.52 10.04 17.62
N LYS A 105 2.61 10.45 18.30
CA LYS A 105 2.54 11.46 19.37
C LYS A 105 2.31 12.86 18.80
N ARG A 106 2.95 13.19 17.66
CA ARG A 106 2.72 14.47 16.97
C ARG A 106 1.34 14.53 16.34
N LEU A 107 0.76 13.39 15.98
CA LEU A 107 -0.62 13.30 15.49
C LEU A 107 -1.63 13.69 16.59
N GLY A 108 -1.25 13.58 17.89
CA GLY A 108 -2.16 13.81 19.00
C GLY A 108 -3.31 12.81 19.04
N GLU A 109 -4.32 13.02 19.87
CA GLU A 109 -5.44 12.09 20.02
C GLU A 109 -6.44 12.18 18.85
N ASN A 110 -5.94 12.02 17.63
CA ASN A 110 -6.73 11.90 16.40
C ASN A 110 -6.60 10.48 15.84
N THR A 111 -7.66 9.98 15.21
CA THR A 111 -7.62 8.74 14.42
C THR A 111 -7.71 9.09 12.95
N LEU A 112 -6.83 8.48 12.14
CA LEU A 112 -6.92 8.50 10.69
C LEU A 112 -7.46 7.15 10.23
N HIS A 113 -8.63 7.19 9.61
CA HIS A 113 -9.26 6.05 8.95
C HIS A 113 -8.84 6.03 7.50
N VAL A 114 -8.19 4.97 7.08
CA VAL A 114 -7.70 4.79 5.71
C VAL A 114 -8.55 3.72 5.05
N ASP A 115 -9.21 4.08 3.97
CA ASP A 115 -10.05 3.17 3.20
C ASP A 115 -9.40 2.92 1.84
N CYS A 116 -9.20 1.66 1.47
CA CYS A 116 -8.60 1.24 0.22
C CYS A 116 -9.56 0.33 -0.54
N ASP A 117 -10.18 0.86 -1.59
CA ASP A 117 -11.14 0.15 -2.43
C ASP A 117 -10.51 -0.21 -3.77
N VAL A 118 -10.36 -1.51 -4.04
CA VAL A 118 -9.86 -2.00 -5.33
C VAL A 118 -10.96 -1.90 -6.36
N LEU A 119 -10.77 -1.01 -7.34
CA LEU A 119 -11.68 -0.79 -8.45
C LEU A 119 -11.44 -1.81 -9.57
N GLN A 120 -10.16 -2.12 -9.83
CA GLN A 120 -9.70 -3.10 -10.81
C GLN A 120 -8.43 -3.77 -10.30
N ALA A 121 -8.34 -5.09 -10.43
CA ALA A 121 -7.22 -5.89 -9.96
C ALA A 121 -6.51 -6.58 -11.12
N ASP A 122 -5.20 -6.38 -11.19
CA ASP A 122 -4.27 -7.05 -12.11
C ASP A 122 -2.92 -7.29 -11.40
N GLY A 123 -2.94 -8.02 -10.26
CA GLY A 123 -1.78 -8.23 -9.40
C GLY A 123 -1.40 -6.98 -8.57
N GLY A 124 -0.71 -7.17 -7.44
CA GLY A 124 -0.16 -6.09 -6.63
C GLY A 124 -1.17 -5.14 -5.97
N THR A 125 -2.41 -5.55 -5.72
CA THR A 125 -3.45 -4.66 -5.16
C THR A 125 -3.08 -4.13 -3.77
N ARG A 126 -2.47 -4.96 -2.90
CA ARG A 126 -2.03 -4.57 -1.55
C ARG A 126 -0.86 -3.59 -1.58
N THR A 127 0.06 -3.76 -2.52
CA THR A 127 1.23 -2.88 -2.67
C THR A 127 0.84 -1.53 -3.26
N ALA A 128 -0.06 -1.51 -4.24
CA ALA A 128 -0.67 -0.29 -4.75
C ALA A 128 -1.45 0.45 -3.66
N ALA A 129 -2.26 -0.27 -2.85
CA ALA A 129 -3.02 0.31 -1.73
C ALA A 129 -2.08 1.01 -0.72
N ILE A 130 -0.99 0.36 -0.28
CA ILE A 130 -0.03 0.97 0.65
C ILE A 130 0.60 2.23 0.05
N THR A 131 1.02 2.14 -1.22
CA THR A 131 1.71 3.24 -1.92
C THR A 131 0.80 4.44 -2.13
N GLY A 132 -0.45 4.22 -2.58
CA GLY A 132 -1.44 5.28 -2.77
C GLY A 132 -1.95 5.86 -1.44
N ALA A 133 -2.20 5.01 -0.45
CA ALA A 133 -2.64 5.44 0.88
C ALA A 133 -1.59 6.31 1.59
N CYS A 134 -0.29 6.09 1.34
CA CYS A 134 0.77 6.94 1.88
C CYS A 134 0.68 8.38 1.32
N VAL A 135 0.34 8.57 0.05
CA VAL A 135 0.13 9.89 -0.56
C VAL A 135 -1.15 10.53 -0.02
N ALA A 136 -2.25 9.77 0.07
CA ALA A 136 -3.50 10.26 0.66
C ALA A 136 -3.31 10.67 2.13
N LEU A 137 -2.50 9.93 2.88
CA LEU A 137 -2.13 10.25 4.26
C LEU A 137 -1.34 11.56 4.34
N ALA A 138 -0.37 11.78 3.46
CA ALA A 138 0.39 13.03 3.41
C ALA A 138 -0.52 14.24 3.14
N ASP A 139 -1.49 14.12 2.22
CA ASP A 139 -2.49 15.15 1.95
C ASP A 139 -3.36 15.45 3.19
N ALA A 140 -3.86 14.43 3.86
CA ALA A 140 -4.67 14.59 5.06
C ALA A 140 -3.87 15.28 6.19
N LEU A 141 -2.62 14.91 6.40
CA LEU A 141 -1.75 15.54 7.41
C LEU A 141 -1.46 17.00 7.07
N THR A 142 -1.24 17.32 5.80
CA THR A 142 -1.07 18.71 5.34
C THR A 142 -2.33 19.53 5.65
N LEU A 143 -3.50 19.01 5.33
CA LEU A 143 -4.77 19.68 5.62
C LEU A 143 -5.01 19.86 7.13
N MET A 144 -4.63 18.88 7.96
CA MET A 144 -4.70 18.99 9.42
C MET A 144 -3.79 20.11 9.96
N LEU A 145 -2.59 20.28 9.38
CA LEU A 145 -1.67 21.39 9.71
C LEU A 145 -2.29 22.74 9.33
N GLU A 146 -2.82 22.87 8.12
CA GLU A 146 -3.48 24.10 7.63
C GLU A 146 -4.69 24.48 8.51
N ARG A 147 -5.47 23.49 8.93
CA ARG A 147 -6.62 23.68 9.85
C ARG A 147 -6.21 23.84 11.32
N LYS A 148 -4.91 23.79 11.64
CA LYS A 148 -4.36 23.87 13.01
C LYS A 148 -4.89 22.78 13.96
N GLN A 149 -5.29 21.63 13.41
CA GLN A 149 -5.70 20.46 14.19
C GLN A 149 -4.49 19.74 14.81
N ILE A 150 -3.33 19.86 14.19
CA ILE A 150 -2.02 19.42 14.71
C ILE A 150 -1.02 20.59 14.64
N LYS A 151 0.01 20.53 15.47
CA LYS A 151 0.98 21.64 15.62
C LYS A 151 2.25 21.47 14.78
N GLN A 152 2.61 20.26 14.45
CA GLN A 152 3.82 19.89 13.73
C GLN A 152 3.51 18.76 12.77
N ASP A 153 4.22 18.69 11.66
CA ASP A 153 4.09 17.58 10.74
C ASP A 153 4.47 16.25 11.42
N PRO A 154 3.55 15.29 11.48
CA PRO A 154 3.84 13.98 12.05
C PRO A 154 4.44 13.01 11.02
N LEU A 155 4.49 13.34 9.72
CA LEU A 155 5.06 12.46 8.71
C LEU A 155 6.59 12.36 8.88
N LYS A 156 7.11 11.15 9.09
CA LYS A 156 8.54 10.88 9.23
C LYS A 156 9.20 10.48 7.92
N ALA A 157 8.47 9.75 7.10
CA ALA A 157 8.98 9.21 5.83
C ALA A 157 7.82 8.80 4.93
N LEU A 158 8.01 8.85 3.62
CA LEU A 158 7.17 8.14 2.68
C LEU A 158 7.42 6.64 2.77
N VAL A 159 6.37 5.88 2.53
CA VAL A 159 6.38 4.41 2.51
C VAL A 159 5.78 3.95 1.19
N ALA A 160 6.43 3.00 0.56
CA ALA A 160 5.93 2.35 -0.63
C ALA A 160 6.08 0.84 -0.52
N ALA A 161 5.35 0.12 -1.36
CA ALA A 161 5.37 -1.34 -1.40
C ALA A 161 5.37 -1.84 -2.84
N VAL A 162 6.04 -2.95 -3.08
CA VAL A 162 6.08 -3.62 -4.38
C VAL A 162 6.04 -5.12 -4.22
N SER A 163 5.48 -5.83 -5.19
CA SER A 163 5.60 -7.28 -5.31
C SER A 163 6.84 -7.65 -6.13
N VAL A 164 7.50 -8.72 -5.72
CA VAL A 164 8.60 -9.37 -6.45
C VAL A 164 8.37 -10.87 -6.41
N GLY A 165 8.90 -11.60 -7.37
CA GLY A 165 8.73 -13.06 -7.37
C GLY A 165 9.75 -13.76 -8.23
N ILE A 166 9.71 -15.10 -8.20
CA ILE A 166 10.47 -15.96 -9.10
C ILE A 166 9.51 -16.53 -10.14
N VAL A 167 9.78 -16.23 -11.40
CA VAL A 167 9.02 -16.70 -12.55
C VAL A 167 9.97 -17.36 -13.53
N ASP A 168 9.77 -18.65 -13.82
CA ASP A 168 10.68 -19.44 -14.66
C ASP A 168 12.16 -19.35 -14.23
N GLY A 169 12.42 -19.35 -12.91
CA GLY A 169 13.77 -19.27 -12.32
C GLY A 169 14.37 -17.86 -12.30
N GLU A 170 13.71 -16.85 -12.83
CA GLU A 170 14.17 -15.46 -12.86
C GLU A 170 13.47 -14.60 -11.82
N ALA A 171 14.22 -13.72 -11.16
CA ALA A 171 13.66 -12.75 -10.22
C ALA A 171 13.01 -11.60 -10.99
N VAL A 172 11.75 -11.28 -10.68
CA VAL A 172 10.89 -10.32 -11.40
C VAL A 172 10.35 -9.27 -10.45
N LEU A 173 10.33 -8.03 -10.91
CA LEU A 173 9.78 -6.88 -10.20
C LEU A 173 8.34 -6.60 -10.64
N ASP A 174 7.47 -6.26 -9.69
CA ASP A 174 6.09 -5.81 -9.93
C ASP A 174 5.28 -6.82 -10.74
N LEU A 175 4.90 -7.92 -10.08
CA LEU A 175 4.11 -8.99 -10.68
C LEU A 175 2.72 -8.49 -11.10
N ASP A 176 2.34 -8.72 -12.35
CA ASP A 176 0.94 -8.65 -12.78
C ASP A 176 0.20 -9.94 -12.43
N TYR A 177 -1.11 -10.00 -12.71
CA TYR A 177 -1.92 -11.17 -12.33
C TYR A 177 -1.47 -12.46 -13.02
N ALA A 178 -1.03 -12.40 -14.27
CA ALA A 178 -0.59 -13.58 -15.00
C ALA A 178 0.68 -14.16 -14.40
N GLU A 179 1.59 -13.31 -13.93
CA GLU A 179 2.81 -13.70 -13.25
C GLU A 179 2.56 -14.18 -11.82
N ASP A 180 1.78 -13.40 -11.03
CA ASP A 180 1.42 -13.69 -9.63
C ASP A 180 0.71 -15.05 -9.49
N SER A 181 -0.16 -15.38 -10.45
CA SER A 181 -0.92 -16.64 -10.43
C SER A 181 -0.13 -17.89 -10.81
N SER A 182 1.08 -17.74 -11.34
CA SER A 182 1.90 -18.85 -11.87
C SER A 182 3.35 -18.85 -11.39
N CYS A 183 3.75 -17.89 -10.54
CA CYS A 183 5.11 -17.79 -10.05
C CYS A 183 5.44 -18.93 -9.04
N ASP A 184 6.71 -19.29 -8.98
CA ASP A 184 7.23 -20.27 -8.00
C ASP A 184 7.29 -19.67 -6.59
N THR A 185 7.49 -18.36 -6.51
CA THR A 185 7.59 -17.59 -5.26
C THR A 185 7.03 -16.21 -5.49
N ASP A 186 6.13 -15.74 -4.60
CA ASP A 186 5.72 -14.36 -4.50
C ASP A 186 6.21 -13.73 -3.19
N MET A 187 6.58 -12.47 -3.26
CA MET A 187 7.00 -11.70 -2.10
C MET A 187 6.51 -10.27 -2.21
N ASN A 188 5.92 -9.77 -1.12
CA ASN A 188 5.55 -8.37 -0.98
C ASN A 188 6.51 -7.68 -0.01
N VAL A 189 7.10 -6.59 -0.43
CA VAL A 189 8.09 -5.83 0.35
C VAL A 189 7.60 -4.43 0.58
N VAL A 190 7.64 -3.98 1.83
CA VAL A 190 7.27 -2.63 2.25
C VAL A 190 8.50 -1.96 2.86
N MET A 191 8.85 -0.78 2.34
CA MET A 191 10.01 -0.02 2.83
C MET A 191 9.69 1.46 2.98
N THR A 192 10.48 2.12 3.82
CA THR A 192 10.53 3.59 3.88
C THR A 192 11.40 4.16 2.76
N GLN A 193 11.22 5.44 2.45
CA GLN A 193 12.08 6.18 1.51
C GLN A 193 13.58 6.19 1.89
N HIS A 194 13.91 5.84 3.12
CA HIS A 194 15.28 5.79 3.64
C HIS A 194 15.90 4.39 3.59
N GLY A 195 15.24 3.42 2.94
CA GLY A 195 15.72 2.06 2.77
C GLY A 195 15.42 1.12 3.95
N GLY A 196 14.69 1.57 4.97
CA GLY A 196 14.29 0.71 6.09
C GLY A 196 13.13 -0.22 5.72
N PHE A 197 13.28 -1.52 5.95
CA PHE A 197 12.21 -2.49 5.79
C PHE A 197 11.17 -2.35 6.90
N ILE A 198 9.89 -2.35 6.52
CA ILE A 198 8.75 -2.37 7.44
C ILE A 198 8.17 -3.77 7.51
N GLU A 199 8.01 -4.42 6.35
CA GLU A 199 7.49 -5.78 6.27
C GLU A 199 8.01 -6.49 5.02
N ILE A 200 8.27 -7.77 5.16
CA ILE A 200 8.61 -8.69 4.09
C ILE A 200 7.69 -9.89 4.26
N GLN A 201 6.85 -10.16 3.27
CA GLN A 201 5.97 -11.32 3.22
C GLN A 201 6.36 -12.12 1.98
N GLY A 202 6.78 -13.36 2.13
CA GLY A 202 7.13 -14.23 1.00
C GLY A 202 6.54 -15.61 1.18
N THR A 203 6.05 -16.18 0.09
CA THR A 203 5.47 -17.52 0.01
C THR A 203 6.13 -18.29 -1.12
N ALA A 204 6.44 -19.55 -0.88
CA ALA A 204 6.84 -20.50 -1.93
C ALA A 204 5.62 -21.33 -2.31
N GLU A 205 5.20 -21.27 -3.56
CA GLU A 205 4.05 -22.04 -4.07
C GLU A 205 4.46 -23.46 -4.52
N GLY A 206 5.75 -23.67 -4.80
CA GLY A 206 6.28 -24.95 -5.24
C GLY A 206 7.48 -25.41 -4.40
N GLN A 207 8.67 -25.10 -4.86
CA GLN A 207 9.92 -25.43 -4.16
C GLN A 207 10.33 -24.30 -3.20
N PRO A 208 10.88 -24.61 -2.01
CA PRO A 208 11.40 -23.60 -1.10
C PRO A 208 12.49 -22.76 -1.78
N TYR A 209 12.38 -21.44 -1.67
CA TYR A 209 13.38 -20.52 -2.20
C TYR A 209 14.63 -20.46 -1.34
N GLN A 210 15.76 -20.23 -1.97
CA GLN A 210 17.07 -20.17 -1.33
C GLN A 210 17.37 -18.75 -0.81
N ARG A 211 18.30 -18.64 0.14
CA ARG A 211 18.75 -17.35 0.68
C ARG A 211 19.22 -16.38 -0.42
N SER A 212 19.96 -16.89 -1.41
CA SER A 212 20.43 -16.08 -2.54
C SER A 212 19.30 -15.52 -3.40
N GLU A 213 18.17 -16.23 -3.48
CA GLU A 213 16.98 -15.75 -4.19
C GLU A 213 16.29 -14.62 -3.41
N VAL A 214 16.19 -14.75 -2.09
CA VAL A 214 15.70 -13.68 -1.21
C VAL A 214 16.53 -12.41 -1.39
N ASP A 215 17.86 -12.52 -1.39
CA ASP A 215 18.75 -11.38 -1.53
C ASP A 215 18.56 -10.70 -2.91
N ARG A 216 18.35 -11.47 -4.00
CA ARG A 216 18.01 -10.93 -5.33
C ARG A 216 16.65 -10.24 -5.35
N LEU A 217 15.62 -10.84 -4.75
CA LEU A 217 14.28 -10.29 -4.67
C LEU A 217 14.24 -8.97 -3.88
N LEU A 218 14.94 -8.93 -2.74
CA LEU A 218 15.04 -7.72 -1.93
C LEU A 218 15.78 -6.59 -2.66
N HIS A 219 16.82 -6.90 -3.42
CA HIS A 219 17.53 -5.92 -4.24
C HIS A 219 16.62 -5.32 -5.34
N LEU A 220 15.83 -6.16 -6.03
CA LEU A 220 14.85 -5.68 -7.00
C LEU A 220 13.75 -4.82 -6.34
N ALA A 221 13.24 -5.26 -5.19
CA ALA A 221 12.24 -4.54 -4.42
C ALA A 221 12.73 -3.15 -4.01
N GLU A 222 13.97 -3.03 -3.55
CA GLU A 222 14.58 -1.75 -3.19
C GLU A 222 14.58 -0.79 -4.38
N GLY A 223 15.02 -1.23 -5.56
CA GLY A 223 15.00 -0.42 -6.78
C GLY A 223 13.58 0.00 -7.19
N GLY A 224 12.60 -0.91 -7.08
CA GLY A 224 11.20 -0.62 -7.35
C GLY A 224 10.61 0.39 -6.37
N ILE A 225 10.87 0.24 -5.08
CA ILE A 225 10.38 1.15 -4.04
C ILE A 225 10.99 2.55 -4.18
N GLN A 226 12.27 2.68 -4.54
CA GLN A 226 12.87 3.98 -4.83
C GLN A 226 12.14 4.71 -5.97
N ARG A 227 11.78 4.00 -7.04
CA ARG A 227 10.97 4.55 -8.15
C ARG A 227 9.58 4.96 -7.67
N LEU A 228 8.90 4.14 -6.86
CA LEU A 228 7.59 4.47 -6.29
C LEU A 228 7.65 5.71 -5.40
N VAL A 229 8.68 5.83 -4.56
CA VAL A 229 8.90 7.02 -3.73
C VAL A 229 9.15 8.26 -4.58
N ALA A 230 9.86 8.14 -5.70
CA ALA A 230 10.02 9.25 -6.65
C ALA A 230 8.67 9.68 -7.25
N CYS A 231 7.80 8.73 -7.65
CA CYS A 231 6.45 9.01 -8.11
C CYS A 231 5.59 9.68 -7.01
N GLN A 232 5.68 9.22 -5.76
CA GLN A 232 4.99 9.84 -4.62
C GLN A 232 5.44 11.29 -4.41
N LYS A 233 6.73 11.55 -4.42
CA LYS A 233 7.30 12.90 -4.29
C LYS A 233 6.83 13.80 -5.42
N GLN A 234 6.91 13.32 -6.66
CA GLN A 234 6.44 14.09 -7.82
C GLN A 234 4.95 14.43 -7.68
N ALA A 235 4.11 13.47 -7.28
CA ALA A 235 2.69 13.71 -7.07
C ALA A 235 2.44 14.72 -5.96
N LEU A 236 3.23 14.71 -4.87
CA LEU A 236 3.11 15.64 -3.74
C LEU A 236 3.74 17.02 -4.05
N GLY A 237 4.53 17.15 -5.10
CA GLY A 237 5.25 18.38 -5.43
C GLY A 237 6.50 18.61 -4.57
N TRP A 238 7.15 17.54 -4.14
CA TRP A 238 8.34 17.53 -3.24
C TRP A 238 9.63 17.26 -4.00
#